data_5060125d50683b648e961f0bc99fb258
#
_entry.id   5060125d50683b648e961f0bc99fb258
#
_cell.length_a   1.000
_cell.length_b   1.000
_cell.length_c   1.000
_cell.angle_alpha   90.00
_cell.angle_beta   90.00
_cell.angle_gamma   90.00
#
_symmetry.space_group_name_H-M   'P 1'
#
loop_
_entity.id
_entity.type
_entity.pdbx_description
1 polymer ?
#
loop_
_entity_poly.entity_id
_entity_poly.type
_entity_poly.pdbx_seq_one_letter_code
_entity_poly.pdbx_strand_id
1 'polypeptide(L)'
;MIAKKLLCALAVALIAAASGFAQEGPKTIAAIEFQTPKNGMLKQYEDGRKQKAEWHKQQKDAQPLYVFEVLTGEAMGSFVVGRFGVHWADLDKPSVSDAADLEQYRKLIAGSVEKLTAAYYEDMPQWSNPSTDMSAKYTEVITFHLRYGKGDDFRSAVLRVHEARQKMKSPSHYAWHHLVDGGPGGTYVLTVDHANFASFEDDPAVKPLRDDLRAAFGEQEAMSVIERLNGSIESTYSQLIQFRGDLSYIPGK
;
A
#
# COMPACT_ATOMS: atom_id res chain seq x y z
N MET A 1 -21.80 48.95 -61.79
CA MET A 1 -22.52 47.75 -61.37
C MET A 1 -21.62 46.93 -60.48
N ILE A 2 -21.95 46.84 -59.39
CA ILE A 2 -21.67 46.21 -58.08
C ILE A 2 -20.67 45.02 -58.16
N ALA A 3 -19.46 45.28 -57.62
CA ALA A 3 -18.46 44.26 -57.27
C ALA A 3 -18.70 43.79 -55.87
N LYS A 4 -19.05 42.52 -55.69
CA LYS A 4 -19.13 41.86 -54.41
C LYS A 4 -17.74 41.36 -54.00
N LYS A 5 -17.22 41.93 -52.89
CA LYS A 5 -16.02 41.48 -52.22
C LYS A 5 -16.33 40.20 -51.46
N LEU A 6 -15.66 39.09 -51.80
CA LEU A 6 -15.69 37.89 -51.02
C LEU A 6 -14.56 37.94 -49.99
N LEU A 7 -14.92 38.03 -48.71
CA LEU A 7 -13.98 37.97 -47.58
C LEU A 7 -13.81 36.50 -47.21
N CYS A 8 -12.68 35.90 -47.52
CA CYS A 8 -12.28 34.58 -46.99
C CYS A 8 -11.81 34.79 -45.54
N ALA A 9 -12.63 34.40 -44.57
CA ALA A 9 -12.21 34.26 -43.19
C ALA A 9 -11.48 32.94 -43.03
N LEU A 10 -10.19 33.00 -42.80
CA LEU A 10 -9.34 31.84 -42.45
C LEU A 10 -9.57 31.56 -40.97
N ALA A 11 -10.38 30.56 -40.65
CA ALA A 11 -10.50 30.04 -39.30
C ALA A 11 -9.28 29.16 -39.00
N VAL A 12 -8.33 29.69 -38.24
CA VAL A 12 -7.24 28.91 -37.64
C VAL A 12 -7.83 28.17 -36.45
N ALA A 13 -8.13 26.89 -36.63
CA ALA A 13 -8.48 26.02 -35.52
C ALA A 13 -7.20 25.72 -34.72
N LEU A 14 -7.02 26.41 -33.59
CA LEU A 14 -6.07 26.01 -32.57
C LEU A 14 -6.57 24.70 -31.97
N ILE A 15 -6.00 23.58 -32.41
CA ILE A 15 -6.11 22.32 -31.66
C ILE A 15 -5.18 22.46 -30.46
N ALA A 16 -5.75 22.93 -29.36
CA ALA A 16 -5.12 22.77 -28.06
C ALA A 16 -5.11 21.27 -27.77
N ALA A 17 -3.97 20.63 -28.01
CA ALA A 17 -3.68 19.33 -27.44
C ALA A 17 -3.67 19.52 -25.90
N ALA A 18 -4.83 19.38 -25.29
CA ALA A 18 -4.91 19.19 -23.87
C ALA A 18 -4.23 17.87 -23.60
N SER A 19 -2.95 17.94 -23.22
CA SER A 19 -2.29 16.87 -22.51
C SER A 19 -3.15 16.62 -21.29
N GLY A 20 -4.04 15.63 -21.38
CA GLY A 20 -4.87 15.18 -20.28
C GLY A 20 -3.90 14.61 -19.25
N PHE A 21 -3.45 15.47 -18.32
CA PHE A 21 -3.10 14.97 -17.01
C PHE A 21 -4.39 14.36 -16.50
N ALA A 22 -4.47 13.03 -16.54
CA ALA A 22 -5.51 12.31 -15.85
C ALA A 22 -5.46 12.83 -14.42
N GLN A 23 -6.50 13.53 -13.99
CA GLN A 23 -6.62 14.01 -12.64
C GLN A 23 -6.68 12.74 -11.80
N GLU A 24 -5.57 12.41 -11.12
CA GLU A 24 -5.55 11.30 -10.17
C GLU A 24 -6.73 11.51 -9.24
N GLY A 25 -7.59 10.49 -9.14
CA GLY A 25 -8.69 10.50 -8.18
C GLY A 25 -8.14 10.74 -6.76
N PRO A 26 -8.99 11.07 -5.78
CA PRO A 26 -8.54 11.28 -4.42
C PRO A 26 -7.78 10.04 -3.94
N LYS A 27 -6.54 10.26 -3.49
CA LYS A 27 -5.64 9.21 -3.03
C LYS A 27 -6.19 8.54 -1.79
N THR A 28 -6.11 7.23 -1.76
CA THR A 28 -6.42 6.45 -0.57
C THR A 28 -5.18 6.23 0.29
N ILE A 29 -5.41 5.97 1.56
CA ILE A 29 -4.37 5.70 2.55
C ILE A 29 -4.66 4.43 3.34
N ALA A 30 -3.60 3.87 3.89
CA ALA A 30 -3.65 2.95 5.01
C ALA A 30 -3.31 3.71 6.30
N ALA A 31 -4.24 3.75 7.25
CA ALA A 31 -4.04 4.27 8.60
C ALA A 31 -3.72 3.10 9.52
N ILE A 32 -2.47 2.99 9.97
CA ILE A 32 -1.92 1.77 10.60
C ILE A 32 -1.37 2.08 11.98
N GLU A 33 -1.64 1.19 12.92
CA GLU A 33 -0.99 1.09 14.23
C GLU A 33 -0.11 -0.16 14.28
N PHE A 34 1.09 -0.03 14.82
CA PHE A 34 1.96 -1.14 15.18
C PHE A 34 1.88 -1.33 16.70
N GLN A 35 1.46 -2.51 17.13
CA GLN A 35 1.21 -2.83 18.52
C GLN A 35 2.05 -4.03 18.95
N THR A 36 2.91 -3.84 19.95
CA THR A 36 3.71 -4.91 20.53
C THR A 36 3.10 -5.28 21.89
N PRO A 37 2.58 -6.51 22.07
CA PRO A 37 2.13 -6.97 23.36
C PRO A 37 3.27 -7.03 24.40
N LYS A 38 2.96 -6.77 25.65
CA LYS A 38 3.88 -7.01 26.77
C LYS A 38 4.24 -8.49 26.86
N ASN A 39 5.45 -8.78 27.28
CA ASN A 39 5.90 -10.15 27.49
C ASN A 39 4.94 -10.90 28.46
N GLY A 40 4.50 -12.08 28.04
CA GLY A 40 3.54 -12.92 28.79
C GLY A 40 2.07 -12.46 28.70
N MET A 41 1.76 -11.36 27.99
CA MET A 41 0.39 -10.82 27.89
C MET A 41 -0.24 -11.02 26.50
N LEU A 42 0.33 -11.84 25.63
CA LEU A 42 -0.19 -12.08 24.27
C LEU A 42 -1.66 -12.54 24.31
N LYS A 43 -2.00 -13.52 25.17
CA LYS A 43 -3.38 -13.99 25.29
C LYS A 43 -4.34 -12.87 25.71
N GLN A 44 -3.94 -12.04 26.67
CA GLN A 44 -4.77 -10.92 27.12
C GLN A 44 -4.97 -9.89 26.01
N TYR A 45 -3.92 -9.62 25.22
CA TYR A 45 -3.99 -8.75 24.04
C TYR A 45 -4.99 -9.28 23.02
N GLU A 46 -4.89 -10.56 22.64
CA GLU A 46 -5.79 -11.20 21.69
C GLU A 46 -7.24 -11.23 22.18
N ASP A 47 -7.47 -11.57 23.46
CA ASP A 47 -8.81 -11.56 24.05
C ASP A 47 -9.40 -10.13 24.03
N GLY A 48 -8.58 -9.11 24.30
CA GLY A 48 -8.98 -7.70 24.22
C GLY A 48 -9.32 -7.28 22.78
N ARG A 49 -8.55 -7.75 21.79
CA ARG A 49 -8.85 -7.51 20.37
C ARG A 49 -10.16 -8.14 19.93
N LYS A 50 -10.42 -9.38 20.31
CA LYS A 50 -11.70 -10.07 20.02
C LYS A 50 -12.88 -9.29 20.62
N GLN A 51 -12.76 -8.85 21.86
CA GLN A 51 -13.80 -8.04 22.52
C GLN A 51 -13.99 -6.68 21.80
N LYS A 52 -12.91 -6.04 21.34
CA LYS A 52 -12.99 -4.79 20.60
C LYS A 52 -13.64 -4.98 19.24
N ALA A 53 -13.33 -6.06 18.52
CA ALA A 53 -13.97 -6.40 17.26
C ALA A 53 -15.49 -6.60 17.43
N GLU A 54 -15.90 -7.31 18.49
CA GLU A 54 -17.33 -7.49 18.82
C GLU A 54 -18.00 -6.15 19.20
N TRP A 55 -17.30 -5.26 19.90
CA TRP A 55 -17.79 -3.92 20.19
C TRP A 55 -18.02 -3.10 18.91
N HIS A 56 -17.09 -3.09 17.92
CA HIS A 56 -17.29 -2.44 16.63
C HIS A 56 -18.53 -2.99 15.90
N LYS A 57 -18.75 -4.30 15.97
CA LYS A 57 -19.95 -4.94 15.43
C LYS A 57 -21.23 -4.43 16.09
N GLN A 58 -21.25 -4.31 17.42
CA GLN A 58 -22.39 -3.76 18.17
C GLN A 58 -22.64 -2.28 17.84
N GLN A 59 -21.58 -1.50 17.58
CA GLN A 59 -21.68 -0.11 17.13
C GLN A 59 -22.10 0.02 15.68
N LYS A 60 -22.18 -1.08 14.91
CA LYS A 60 -22.41 -1.09 13.45
C LYS A 60 -21.40 -0.20 12.71
N ASP A 61 -20.14 -0.27 13.13
CA ASP A 61 -19.07 0.48 12.47
C ASP A 61 -19.07 0.19 10.95
N ALA A 62 -19.11 1.22 10.13
CA ALA A 62 -19.13 1.07 8.68
C ALA A 62 -17.75 0.72 8.11
N GLN A 63 -16.68 0.96 8.87
CA GLN A 63 -15.32 0.78 8.41
C GLN A 63 -14.69 -0.49 8.99
N PRO A 64 -14.09 -1.36 8.16
CA PRO A 64 -13.38 -2.53 8.65
C PRO A 64 -12.13 -2.13 9.44
N LEU A 65 -11.76 -2.97 10.40
CA LEU A 65 -10.50 -2.89 11.12
C LEU A 65 -9.77 -4.22 10.96
N TYR A 66 -8.68 -4.21 10.22
CA TYR A 66 -7.88 -5.41 9.93
C TYR A 66 -6.77 -5.57 10.95
N VAL A 67 -6.49 -6.81 11.30
CA VAL A 67 -5.39 -7.17 12.21
C VAL A 67 -4.51 -8.22 11.53
N PHE A 68 -3.22 -7.96 11.53
CA PHE A 68 -2.20 -8.90 11.05
C PHE A 68 -1.19 -9.15 12.15
N GLU A 69 -0.71 -10.37 12.28
CA GLU A 69 0.37 -10.77 13.17
C GLU A 69 1.70 -10.80 12.40
N VAL A 70 2.74 -10.23 12.95
CA VAL A 70 4.08 -10.24 12.36
C VAL A 70 4.77 -11.56 12.71
N LEU A 71 5.06 -12.38 11.69
CA LEU A 71 5.62 -13.72 11.85
C LEU A 71 7.15 -13.77 11.79
N THR A 72 7.78 -12.79 11.12
CA THR A 72 9.24 -12.77 10.92
C THR A 72 9.80 -11.36 11.07
N GLY A 73 11.13 -11.26 11.19
CA GLY A 73 11.84 -9.99 11.31
C GLY A 73 11.89 -9.46 12.75
N GLU A 74 12.41 -8.25 12.91
CA GLU A 74 12.65 -7.63 14.23
C GLU A 74 11.36 -7.39 15.03
N ALA A 75 10.24 -7.20 14.33
CA ALA A 75 8.93 -6.98 14.95
C ALA A 75 8.12 -8.27 15.17
N MET A 76 8.74 -9.45 15.10
CA MET A 76 8.04 -10.73 15.29
C MET A 76 7.26 -10.76 16.61
N GLY A 77 5.99 -11.21 16.53
CA GLY A 77 5.06 -11.23 17.66
C GLY A 77 4.34 -9.90 17.93
N SER A 78 4.62 -8.85 17.14
CA SER A 78 3.82 -7.63 17.12
C SER A 78 2.64 -7.77 16.16
N PHE A 79 1.73 -6.79 16.20
CA PHE A 79 0.55 -6.76 15.36
C PHE A 79 0.50 -5.45 14.56
N VAL A 80 0.06 -5.56 13.31
CA VAL A 80 -0.32 -4.43 12.46
C VAL A 80 -1.84 -4.35 12.50
N VAL A 81 -2.36 -3.22 12.94
CA VAL A 81 -3.80 -2.98 13.07
C VAL A 81 -4.14 -1.74 12.25
N GLY A 82 -5.11 -1.83 11.35
CA GLY A 82 -5.36 -0.67 10.50
C GLY A 82 -6.62 -0.72 9.66
N ARG A 83 -6.88 0.43 9.08
CA ARG A 83 -7.90 0.68 8.05
C ARG A 83 -7.18 0.95 6.74
N PHE A 84 -7.61 0.32 5.67
CA PHE A 84 -6.97 0.39 4.35
C PHE A 84 -7.94 0.94 3.33
N GLY A 85 -7.44 1.66 2.32
CA GLY A 85 -8.25 2.21 1.25
C GLY A 85 -9.20 3.32 1.70
N VAL A 86 -8.90 4.02 2.79
CA VAL A 86 -9.67 5.16 3.29
C VAL A 86 -9.13 6.47 2.74
N HIS A 87 -9.98 7.51 2.69
CA HIS A 87 -9.53 8.85 2.34
C HIS A 87 -9.19 9.65 3.60
N TRP A 88 -8.31 10.66 3.47
CA TRP A 88 -7.99 11.56 4.59
C TRP A 88 -9.25 12.18 5.22
N ALA A 89 -10.24 12.56 4.39
CA ALA A 89 -11.49 13.14 4.86
C ALA A 89 -12.37 12.16 5.66
N ASP A 90 -12.16 10.85 5.50
CA ASP A 90 -12.90 9.84 6.27
C ASP A 90 -12.43 9.80 7.73
N LEU A 91 -11.18 10.21 7.99
CA LEU A 91 -10.62 10.32 9.35
C LEU A 91 -11.28 11.45 10.15
N ASP A 92 -11.78 12.49 9.49
CA ASP A 92 -12.51 13.59 10.14
C ASP A 92 -13.96 13.21 10.53
N LYS A 93 -14.47 12.12 9.96
CA LYS A 93 -15.87 11.67 10.12
C LYS A 93 -15.97 10.18 10.35
N PRO A 94 -15.34 9.66 11.43
CA PRO A 94 -15.41 8.24 11.73
C PRO A 94 -16.85 7.82 12.06
N SER A 95 -17.23 6.60 11.65
CA SER A 95 -18.58 6.05 11.94
C SER A 95 -18.78 5.77 13.43
N VAL A 96 -17.70 5.55 14.16
CA VAL A 96 -17.64 5.47 15.61
C VAL A 96 -16.73 6.57 16.11
N SER A 97 -17.15 7.35 17.11
CA SER A 97 -16.36 8.48 17.61
C SER A 97 -15.01 8.03 18.16
N ASP A 98 -13.94 8.79 17.86
CA ASP A 98 -12.58 8.51 18.34
C ASP A 98 -12.51 8.42 19.86
N ALA A 99 -13.29 9.23 20.58
CA ALA A 99 -13.35 9.20 22.05
C ALA A 99 -13.87 7.84 22.56
N ALA A 100 -14.95 7.32 21.95
CA ALA A 100 -15.51 6.03 22.34
C ALA A 100 -14.57 4.87 21.95
N ASP A 101 -13.94 4.95 20.77
CA ASP A 101 -12.97 3.96 20.31
C ASP A 101 -11.74 3.91 21.23
N LEU A 102 -11.19 5.06 21.58
CA LEU A 102 -10.05 5.18 22.50
C LEU A 102 -10.39 4.69 23.92
N GLU A 103 -11.60 4.95 24.41
CA GLU A 103 -12.06 4.44 25.70
C GLU A 103 -12.07 2.90 25.69
N GLN A 104 -12.62 2.27 24.65
CA GLN A 104 -12.61 0.82 24.52
C GLN A 104 -11.20 0.25 24.39
N TYR A 105 -10.34 0.91 23.60
CA TYR A 105 -8.93 0.54 23.50
C TYR A 105 -8.26 0.54 24.89
N ARG A 106 -8.43 1.63 25.64
CA ARG A 106 -7.86 1.74 27.01
C ARG A 106 -8.35 0.66 27.94
N LYS A 107 -9.65 0.36 27.88
CA LYS A 107 -10.29 -0.65 28.72
C LYS A 107 -9.85 -2.08 28.40
N LEU A 108 -9.75 -2.43 27.14
CA LEU A 108 -9.63 -3.81 26.69
C LEU A 108 -8.20 -4.21 26.32
N ILE A 109 -7.38 -3.27 25.81
CA ILE A 109 -6.14 -3.60 25.08
C ILE A 109 -4.92 -2.91 25.71
N ALA A 110 -5.00 -1.61 26.03
CA ALA A 110 -3.83 -0.80 26.41
C ALA A 110 -3.00 -1.38 27.55
N GLY A 111 -3.63 -2.05 28.52
CA GLY A 111 -2.96 -2.71 29.63
C GLY A 111 -1.98 -3.81 29.21
N SER A 112 -2.23 -4.46 28.09
CA SER A 112 -1.42 -5.56 27.52
C SER A 112 -0.41 -5.12 26.46
N VAL A 113 -0.40 -3.83 26.04
CA VAL A 113 0.50 -3.29 25.02
C VAL A 113 1.72 -2.65 25.66
N GLU A 114 2.90 -3.04 25.20
CA GLU A 114 4.19 -2.44 25.59
C GLU A 114 4.54 -1.24 24.73
N LYS A 115 4.37 -1.38 23.39
CA LYS A 115 4.69 -0.34 22.42
C LYS A 115 3.56 -0.15 21.44
N LEU A 116 3.21 1.11 21.21
CA LEU A 116 2.26 1.54 20.20
C LEU A 116 2.89 2.65 19.37
N THR A 117 2.89 2.48 18.05
CA THR A 117 3.22 3.54 17.09
C THR A 117 2.20 3.55 15.98
N ALA A 118 2.02 4.70 15.34
CA ALA A 118 1.08 4.83 14.23
C ALA A 118 1.78 5.41 13.00
N ALA A 119 1.27 5.09 11.83
CA ALA A 119 1.78 5.61 10.57
C ALA A 119 0.66 5.69 9.52
N TYR A 120 0.83 6.60 8.57
CA TYR A 120 -0.04 6.74 7.42
C TYR A 120 0.74 6.43 6.14
N TYR A 121 0.19 5.56 5.32
CA TYR A 121 0.77 5.20 4.03
C TYR A 121 -0.20 5.57 2.92
N GLU A 122 0.27 6.30 1.93
CA GLU A 122 -0.47 6.60 0.72
C GLU A 122 -0.38 5.42 -0.25
N ASP A 123 -1.51 4.97 -0.78
CA ASP A 123 -1.55 3.94 -1.81
C ASP A 123 -1.03 4.50 -3.14
N MET A 124 -0.24 3.69 -3.85
CA MET A 124 0.38 4.04 -5.13
C MET A 124 -0.20 3.16 -6.26
N PRO A 125 -1.49 3.37 -6.65
CA PRO A 125 -2.16 2.50 -7.61
C PRO A 125 -1.48 2.48 -8.99
N GLN A 126 -0.83 3.58 -9.39
CA GLN A 126 -0.12 3.69 -10.66
C GLN A 126 1.15 2.82 -10.74
N TRP A 127 1.61 2.26 -9.62
CA TRP A 127 2.77 1.36 -9.54
C TRP A 127 2.38 -0.06 -9.16
N SER A 128 1.11 -0.28 -8.89
CA SER A 128 0.57 -1.49 -8.28
C SER A 128 -0.18 -2.35 -9.29
N ASN A 129 -0.16 -3.66 -9.07
CA ASN A 129 -0.97 -4.66 -9.73
C ASN A 129 -1.55 -5.60 -8.67
N PRO A 130 -2.50 -5.12 -7.83
CA PRO A 130 -2.99 -5.89 -6.71
C PRO A 130 -3.76 -7.13 -7.19
N SER A 131 -3.74 -8.19 -6.38
CA SER A 131 -4.60 -9.34 -6.59
C SER A 131 -6.06 -8.96 -6.36
N THR A 132 -6.94 -9.53 -7.17
CA THR A 132 -8.40 -9.51 -6.91
C THR A 132 -8.83 -10.64 -5.96
N ASP A 133 -7.95 -11.60 -5.72
CA ASP A 133 -8.18 -12.69 -4.76
C ASP A 133 -7.88 -12.20 -3.33
N MET A 134 -8.95 -12.08 -2.54
CA MET A 134 -8.89 -11.65 -1.14
C MET A 134 -8.67 -12.84 -0.18
N SER A 135 -8.29 -14.01 -0.66
CA SER A 135 -8.04 -15.21 0.15
C SER A 135 -6.62 -15.31 0.70
N ALA A 136 -5.77 -14.33 0.43
CA ALA A 136 -4.39 -14.33 0.92
C ALA A 136 -4.34 -14.47 2.44
N LYS A 137 -3.57 -15.48 2.88
CA LYS A 137 -3.35 -15.74 4.31
C LYS A 137 -2.13 -14.99 4.84
N TYR A 138 -1.14 -14.84 3.99
CA TYR A 138 0.13 -14.18 4.32
C TYR A 138 0.38 -13.02 3.37
N THR A 139 1.05 -11.99 3.87
CA THR A 139 1.55 -10.88 3.06
C THR A 139 3.03 -10.69 3.37
N GLU A 140 3.87 -10.77 2.36
CA GLU A 140 5.25 -10.30 2.46
C GLU A 140 5.26 -8.77 2.36
N VAL A 141 5.90 -8.13 3.33
CA VAL A 141 6.02 -6.67 3.42
C VAL A 141 7.49 -6.32 3.28
N ILE A 142 7.85 -5.68 2.17
CA ILE A 142 9.22 -5.28 1.88
C ILE A 142 9.30 -3.75 2.01
N THR A 143 10.08 -3.27 2.95
CA THR A 143 10.28 -1.84 3.20
C THR A 143 11.59 -1.39 2.57
N PHE A 144 11.53 -0.27 1.84
CA PHE A 144 12.66 0.39 1.20
C PHE A 144 12.89 1.75 1.85
N HIS A 145 14.09 1.98 2.33
CA HIS A 145 14.56 3.30 2.74
C HIS A 145 15.44 3.88 1.65
N LEU A 146 15.10 5.06 1.18
CA LEU A 146 15.81 5.69 0.09
C LEU A 146 16.97 6.57 0.58
N ARG A 147 18.02 6.63 -0.21
CA ARG A 147 19.08 7.63 -0.05
C ARG A 147 18.50 9.03 -0.19
N TYR A 148 19.02 9.97 0.58
CA TYR A 148 18.59 11.36 0.50
C TYR A 148 18.72 11.91 -0.93
N GLY A 149 17.66 12.59 -1.42
CA GLY A 149 17.60 13.16 -2.77
C GLY A 149 17.35 12.17 -3.90
N LYS A 150 17.13 10.87 -3.62
CA LYS A 150 16.96 9.81 -4.62
C LYS A 150 15.50 9.39 -4.89
N GLY A 151 14.53 10.14 -4.35
CA GLY A 151 13.11 9.81 -4.51
C GLY A 151 12.65 9.79 -5.97
N ASP A 152 13.12 10.74 -6.82
CA ASP A 152 12.73 10.78 -8.23
C ASP A 152 13.34 9.63 -9.04
N ASP A 153 14.60 9.27 -8.75
CA ASP A 153 15.26 8.12 -9.38
C ASP A 153 14.49 6.83 -9.05
N PHE A 154 14.12 6.64 -7.78
CA PHE A 154 13.36 5.49 -7.33
C PHE A 154 11.98 5.42 -8.00
N ARG A 155 11.20 6.50 -7.92
CA ARG A 155 9.85 6.54 -8.51
C ARG A 155 9.87 6.25 -10.01
N SER A 156 10.81 6.88 -10.73
CA SER A 156 11.00 6.65 -12.16
C SER A 156 11.35 5.19 -12.47
N ALA A 157 12.24 4.57 -11.67
CA ALA A 157 12.62 3.17 -11.86
C ALA A 157 11.46 2.22 -11.57
N VAL A 158 10.73 2.41 -10.45
CA VAL A 158 9.57 1.57 -10.09
C VAL A 158 8.47 1.67 -11.14
N LEU A 159 8.19 2.88 -11.67
CA LEU A 159 7.22 3.06 -12.74
C LEU A 159 7.63 2.27 -14.01
N ARG A 160 8.91 2.32 -14.37
CA ARG A 160 9.42 1.54 -15.54
C ARG A 160 9.34 0.04 -15.31
N VAL A 161 9.57 -0.42 -14.08
CA VAL A 161 9.35 -1.83 -13.70
C VAL A 161 7.89 -2.22 -13.88
N HIS A 162 6.97 -1.39 -13.38
CA HIS A 162 5.54 -1.62 -13.53
C HIS A 162 5.13 -1.68 -15.00
N GLU A 163 5.54 -0.71 -15.83
CA GLU A 163 5.27 -0.67 -17.26
C GLU A 163 5.81 -1.93 -17.99
N ALA A 164 7.03 -2.39 -17.63
CA ALA A 164 7.59 -3.61 -18.20
C ALA A 164 6.74 -4.83 -17.90
N ARG A 165 6.36 -5.01 -16.63
CA ARG A 165 5.51 -6.12 -16.20
C ARG A 165 4.14 -6.09 -16.86
N GLN A 166 3.52 -4.90 -16.98
CA GLN A 166 2.26 -4.74 -17.72
C GLN A 166 2.40 -5.10 -19.20
N LYS A 167 3.45 -4.60 -19.86
CA LYS A 167 3.73 -4.89 -21.29
C LYS A 167 3.98 -6.38 -21.52
N MET A 168 4.66 -7.03 -20.60
CA MET A 168 4.96 -8.47 -20.65
C MET A 168 3.83 -9.34 -20.13
N LYS A 169 2.73 -8.75 -19.64
CA LYS A 169 1.59 -9.45 -19.01
C LYS A 169 2.05 -10.38 -17.90
N SER A 170 2.97 -9.89 -17.06
CA SER A 170 3.48 -10.64 -15.92
C SER A 170 2.33 -11.03 -14.97
N PRO A 171 2.25 -12.27 -14.50
CA PRO A 171 1.22 -12.69 -13.56
C PRO A 171 1.46 -12.21 -12.12
N SER A 172 2.54 -11.47 -11.87
CA SER A 172 2.88 -10.99 -10.53
C SER A 172 1.84 -10.00 -10.01
N HIS A 173 1.39 -10.22 -8.77
CA HIS A 173 0.53 -9.31 -8.04
C HIS A 173 1.29 -8.65 -6.91
N TYR A 174 1.16 -7.33 -6.78
CA TYR A 174 1.85 -6.54 -5.77
C TYR A 174 1.18 -5.17 -5.59
N ALA A 175 1.36 -4.57 -4.41
CA ALA A 175 0.92 -3.20 -4.17
C ALA A 175 2.04 -2.37 -3.55
N TRP A 176 2.11 -1.10 -3.95
CA TRP A 176 3.06 -0.13 -3.44
C TRP A 176 2.37 0.90 -2.56
N HIS A 177 3.07 1.28 -1.50
CA HIS A 177 2.63 2.30 -0.56
C HIS A 177 3.80 3.24 -0.23
N HIS A 178 3.49 4.50 -0.01
CA HIS A 178 4.46 5.52 0.39
C HIS A 178 4.16 6.01 1.80
N LEU A 179 5.10 5.91 2.71
CA LEU A 179 4.97 6.46 4.06
C LEU A 179 4.89 7.98 3.98
N VAL A 180 3.78 8.55 4.42
CA VAL A 180 3.56 10.01 4.43
C VAL A 180 3.73 10.62 5.81
N ASP A 181 3.46 9.84 6.88
CA ASP A 181 3.68 10.27 8.26
C ASP A 181 3.88 9.06 9.19
N GLY A 182 4.56 9.27 10.32
CA GLY A 182 4.77 8.27 11.35
C GLY A 182 6.08 7.47 11.25
N GLY A 183 7.05 7.91 10.44
CA GLY A 183 8.35 7.26 10.33
C GLY A 183 9.37 8.02 9.47
N PRO A 184 10.48 7.39 9.09
CA PRO A 184 11.53 8.04 8.29
C PRO A 184 11.02 8.47 6.92
N GLY A 185 11.36 9.68 6.49
CA GLY A 185 11.09 10.16 5.14
C GLY A 185 11.77 9.30 4.07
N GLY A 186 11.18 9.25 2.85
CA GLY A 186 11.71 8.43 1.76
C GLY A 186 11.50 6.92 1.98
N THR A 187 10.48 6.54 2.74
CA THR A 187 10.13 5.14 2.98
C THR A 187 9.01 4.70 2.04
N TYR A 188 9.26 3.62 1.31
CA TYR A 188 8.27 2.95 0.47
C TYR A 188 8.10 1.50 0.92
N VAL A 189 6.89 0.99 0.74
CA VAL A 189 6.55 -0.39 1.09
C VAL A 189 5.97 -1.08 -0.13
N LEU A 190 6.48 -2.27 -0.41
CA LEU A 190 5.94 -3.22 -1.38
C LEU A 190 5.29 -4.36 -0.62
N THR A 191 4.05 -4.68 -0.95
CA THR A 191 3.35 -5.84 -0.41
C THR A 191 3.11 -6.88 -1.51
N VAL A 192 3.32 -8.14 -1.16
CA VAL A 192 3.05 -9.30 -2.02
C VAL A 192 2.23 -10.31 -1.23
N ASP A 193 1.06 -10.65 -1.75
CA ASP A 193 0.13 -11.55 -1.09
C ASP A 193 0.39 -13.02 -1.45
N HIS A 194 0.28 -13.91 -0.46
CA HIS A 194 0.52 -15.32 -0.57
C HIS A 194 -0.62 -16.12 0.06
N ALA A 195 -1.18 -17.07 -0.67
CA ALA A 195 -2.25 -17.94 -0.18
C ALA A 195 -1.74 -18.93 0.89
N ASN A 196 -0.50 -19.42 0.74
CA ASN A 196 0.15 -20.41 1.60
C ASN A 196 1.68 -20.35 1.44
N PHE A 197 2.42 -21.15 2.20
CA PHE A 197 3.89 -21.18 2.09
C PHE A 197 4.41 -21.74 0.76
N ALA A 198 3.67 -22.60 0.07
CA ALA A 198 4.11 -23.11 -1.23
C ALA A 198 4.16 -22.00 -2.30
N SER A 199 3.38 -20.91 -2.13
CA SER A 199 3.42 -19.77 -3.05
C SER A 199 4.66 -18.86 -2.87
N PHE A 200 5.57 -19.18 -1.95
CA PHE A 200 6.90 -18.56 -1.87
C PHE A 200 7.94 -19.28 -2.76
N GLU A 201 7.59 -20.45 -3.28
CA GLU A 201 8.44 -21.11 -4.27
C GLU A 201 8.42 -20.32 -5.59
N ASP A 202 9.51 -20.42 -6.34
CA ASP A 202 9.62 -19.74 -7.63
C ASP A 202 8.49 -20.20 -8.57
N ASP A 203 7.65 -19.25 -8.99
CA ASP A 203 6.67 -19.49 -10.05
C ASP A 203 7.38 -19.33 -11.40
N PRO A 204 7.52 -20.41 -12.21
CA PRO A 204 8.18 -20.34 -13.52
C PRO A 204 7.46 -19.40 -14.51
N ALA A 205 6.22 -19.03 -14.24
CA ALA A 205 5.48 -18.01 -15.03
C ALA A 205 5.93 -16.59 -14.71
N VAL A 206 6.51 -16.36 -13.53
CA VAL A 206 7.04 -15.06 -13.10
C VAL A 206 8.50 -14.95 -13.52
N LYS A 207 8.78 -14.19 -14.55
CA LYS A 207 10.15 -13.96 -15.00
C LYS A 207 10.94 -13.06 -14.06
N PRO A 208 12.28 -13.23 -13.99
CA PRO A 208 13.14 -12.28 -13.31
C PRO A 208 12.91 -10.84 -13.82
N LEU A 209 12.93 -9.86 -12.91
CA LEU A 209 12.71 -8.45 -13.24
C LEU A 209 13.55 -7.95 -14.44
N ARG A 210 14.83 -8.35 -14.47
CA ARG A 210 15.74 -7.98 -15.57
C ARG A 210 15.26 -8.49 -16.91
N ASP A 211 14.68 -9.67 -16.97
CA ASP A 211 14.20 -10.27 -18.22
C ASP A 211 12.95 -9.58 -18.73
N ASP A 212 12.03 -9.20 -17.85
CA ASP A 212 10.86 -8.39 -18.20
C ASP A 212 11.29 -7.01 -18.73
N LEU A 213 12.21 -6.34 -18.06
CA LEU A 213 12.73 -5.03 -18.49
C LEU A 213 13.43 -5.13 -19.84
N ARG A 214 14.29 -6.15 -20.03
CA ARG A 214 15.01 -6.39 -21.30
C ARG A 214 14.05 -6.66 -22.45
N ALA A 215 13.05 -7.50 -22.23
CA ALA A 215 12.06 -7.84 -23.24
C ALA A 215 11.17 -6.64 -23.60
N ALA A 216 10.85 -5.79 -22.61
CA ALA A 216 9.99 -4.62 -22.81
C ALA A 216 10.71 -3.45 -23.47
N PHE A 217 11.99 -3.18 -23.14
CA PHE A 217 12.68 -1.92 -23.48
C PHE A 217 14.09 -2.10 -24.06
N GLY A 218 14.62 -3.32 -24.12
CA GLY A 218 15.98 -3.62 -24.55
C GLY A 218 17.01 -3.57 -23.42
N GLU A 219 18.22 -4.09 -23.68
CA GLU A 219 19.26 -4.31 -22.66
C GLU A 219 19.73 -3.01 -22.00
N GLN A 220 19.98 -1.96 -22.79
CA GLN A 220 20.53 -0.69 -22.28
C GLN A 220 19.57 -0.03 -21.27
N GLU A 221 18.28 0.06 -21.61
CA GLU A 221 17.27 0.64 -20.71
C GLU A 221 17.06 -0.25 -19.49
N ALA A 222 17.05 -1.58 -19.64
CA ALA A 222 16.94 -2.51 -18.53
C ALA A 222 18.06 -2.30 -17.50
N MET A 223 19.30 -2.18 -17.95
CA MET A 223 20.45 -1.89 -17.08
C MET A 223 20.28 -0.53 -16.38
N SER A 224 19.93 0.52 -17.14
CA SER A 224 19.73 1.86 -16.59
C SER A 224 18.65 1.90 -15.50
N VAL A 225 17.53 1.19 -15.69
CA VAL A 225 16.46 1.10 -14.68
C VAL A 225 16.94 0.39 -13.42
N ILE A 226 17.65 -0.73 -13.56
CA ILE A 226 18.19 -1.49 -12.43
C ILE A 226 19.23 -0.67 -11.65
N GLU A 227 20.12 0.03 -12.35
CA GLU A 227 21.14 0.89 -11.74
C GLU A 227 20.48 2.05 -10.95
N ARG A 228 19.46 2.70 -11.52
CA ARG A 228 18.70 3.76 -10.83
C ARG A 228 17.99 3.22 -9.60
N LEU A 229 17.33 2.06 -9.73
CA LEU A 229 16.62 1.44 -8.61
C LEU A 229 17.60 1.13 -7.46
N ASN A 230 18.66 0.38 -7.75
CA ASN A 230 19.66 -0.02 -6.75
C ASN A 230 20.41 1.18 -6.17
N GLY A 231 20.75 2.16 -7.00
CA GLY A 231 21.44 3.38 -6.58
C GLY A 231 20.60 4.31 -5.71
N SER A 232 19.26 4.17 -5.75
CA SER A 232 18.34 4.98 -4.96
C SER A 232 18.05 4.41 -3.57
N ILE A 233 18.28 3.13 -3.36
CA ILE A 233 17.97 2.43 -2.12
C ILE A 233 19.18 2.47 -1.17
N GLU A 234 18.94 2.87 0.07
CA GLU A 234 19.92 2.82 1.15
C GLU A 234 19.87 1.49 1.88
N SER A 235 18.67 1.06 2.24
CA SER A 235 18.45 -0.23 2.92
C SER A 235 17.09 -0.79 2.61
N THR A 236 16.98 -2.11 2.73
CA THR A 236 15.72 -2.84 2.66
C THR A 236 15.62 -3.83 3.80
N TYR A 237 14.40 -4.05 4.28
CA TYR A 237 14.12 -5.22 5.12
C TYR A 237 12.76 -5.79 4.76
N SER A 238 12.59 -7.08 5.00
CA SER A 238 11.29 -7.74 4.77
C SER A 238 10.79 -8.39 6.04
N GLN A 239 9.48 -8.49 6.11
CA GLN A 239 8.78 -9.25 7.14
C GLN A 239 7.57 -9.95 6.54
N LEU A 240 7.20 -11.06 7.14
CA LEU A 240 5.99 -11.78 6.80
C LEU A 240 4.92 -11.46 7.83
N ILE A 241 3.74 -11.08 7.38
CA ILE A 241 2.57 -10.88 8.24
C ILE A 241 1.47 -11.88 7.87
N GLN A 242 0.68 -12.26 8.87
CA GLN A 242 -0.47 -13.16 8.70
C GLN A 242 -1.75 -12.44 9.07
N PHE A 243 -2.75 -12.52 8.21
CA PHE A 243 -4.07 -12.01 8.51
C PHE A 243 -4.72 -12.77 9.67
N ARG A 244 -5.19 -12.04 10.69
CA ARG A 244 -5.86 -12.53 11.89
C ARG A 244 -7.35 -12.14 11.84
N GLY A 245 -8.11 -12.89 11.04
CA GLY A 245 -9.55 -12.66 10.90
C GLY A 245 -10.32 -12.79 12.22
N ASP A 246 -9.81 -13.61 13.15
CA ASP A 246 -10.35 -13.79 14.50
C ASP A 246 -10.17 -12.56 15.42
N LEU A 247 -9.26 -11.65 15.10
CA LEU A 247 -8.97 -10.40 15.81
C LEU A 247 -9.48 -9.16 15.06
N SER A 248 -9.91 -9.34 13.81
CA SER A 248 -10.34 -8.27 12.90
C SER A 248 -11.85 -8.03 13.01
N TYR A 249 -12.26 -6.81 12.68
CA TYR A 249 -13.65 -6.48 12.46
C TYR A 249 -13.89 -6.20 10.97
N ILE A 250 -14.84 -6.92 10.37
CA ILE A 250 -15.24 -6.72 8.97
C ILE A 250 -16.77 -6.59 8.93
N PRO A 251 -17.32 -5.45 8.47
CA PRO A 251 -18.76 -5.25 8.40
C PRO A 251 -19.43 -6.36 7.57
N GLY A 252 -20.54 -6.89 8.07
CA GLY A 252 -21.31 -7.91 7.34
C GLY A 252 -20.79 -9.35 7.43
N LYS A 253 -19.73 -9.58 8.22
CA LYS A 253 -19.21 -10.93 8.53
C LYS A 253 -19.50 -11.32 9.97
#